data_2d9ef648c8aa28ca0b8df8c2aede99e1
#
_entry.id   2d9ef648c8aa28ca0b8df8c2aede99e1
#
_cell.length_a   1.000
_cell.length_b   1.000
_cell.length_c   1.000
_cell.angle_alpha   90.00
_cell.angle_beta   90.00
_cell.angle_gamma   90.00
#
_symmetry.space_group_name_H-M   'P 1'
#
loop_
_entity.id
_entity.type
_entity.pdbx_description
1 polymer ?
#
loop_
_entity_poly.entity_id
_entity_poly.type
_entity_poly.pdbx_seq_one_letter_code
_entity_poly.pdbx_strand_id
1 'polypeptide(L)'
;MGAFYETIPESVYQWILQQKVFWVATAPLSAAGHVNVSPKGGEYFGLLDDHTFWYHDLTGSGNETISHLLEPGNGRITIQFNAFDGPPKIVRLWGHGRVLENGTNAFQSFVERNNVQIIPGTRTIIIVDIHQVGSSCGFSVPYYDFKDFRPILNNHFASKQKRFEEGKSEESMDRYWAYKNAWSMDGLPGLRRGLAAGKREKVAPIQKMVGPLAPTAYRNGQGFSVGQVVIIALLSLVAGILIATYASDFREAASNWQSGGLHSFMSPGK
;
A
#
# COMPACT_ATOMS: atom_id res chain seq x y z
N MET A 1 -13.83 17.40 27.15
CA MET A 1 -12.62 16.63 27.58
C MET A 1 -12.59 15.33 26.79
N GLY A 2 -11.39 14.85 26.45
CA GLY A 2 -11.24 13.56 25.79
C GLY A 2 -11.50 12.40 26.76
N ALA A 3 -12.07 11.30 26.25
CA ALA A 3 -12.25 10.06 26.98
C ALA A 3 -11.71 8.90 26.16
N PHE A 4 -11.16 7.90 26.84
CA PHE A 4 -10.61 6.70 26.22
C PHE A 4 -11.30 5.48 26.81
N TYR A 5 -11.54 4.48 25.95
CA TYR A 5 -12.25 3.26 26.30
C TYR A 5 -11.54 2.08 25.66
N GLU A 6 -11.59 0.94 26.29
CA GLU A 6 -11.07 -0.32 25.77
C GLU A 6 -11.99 -0.84 24.65
N THR A 7 -13.32 -0.64 24.80
CA THR A 7 -14.34 -1.07 23.86
C THR A 7 -15.21 0.11 23.44
N ILE A 8 -16.04 -0.05 22.41
CA ILE A 8 -16.99 0.97 21.96
C ILE A 8 -18.16 1.06 22.95
N PRO A 9 -18.32 2.19 23.68
CA PRO A 9 -19.49 2.37 24.53
C PRO A 9 -20.78 2.37 23.71
N GLU A 10 -21.89 1.88 24.27
CA GLU A 10 -23.19 1.77 23.57
C GLU A 10 -23.64 3.08 22.92
N SER A 11 -23.50 4.21 23.59
CA SER A 11 -23.85 5.53 23.05
C SER A 11 -22.99 5.96 21.88
N VAL A 12 -21.73 5.46 21.80
CA VAL A 12 -20.81 5.70 20.68
C VAL A 12 -21.11 4.72 19.54
N TYR A 13 -21.48 3.47 19.85
CA TYR A 13 -21.87 2.45 18.90
C TYR A 13 -23.04 2.93 18.02
N GLN A 14 -24.10 3.37 18.64
CA GLN A 14 -25.29 3.89 17.95
C GLN A 14 -24.98 5.16 17.14
N TRP A 15 -24.14 6.02 17.67
CA TRP A 15 -23.71 7.23 16.99
C TRP A 15 -22.86 6.93 15.74
N ILE A 16 -21.94 5.95 15.80
CA ILE A 16 -21.11 5.53 14.65
C ILE A 16 -21.99 5.09 13.49
N LEU A 17 -23.01 4.27 13.73
CA LEU A 17 -23.90 3.74 12.69
C LEU A 17 -24.72 4.82 11.97
N GLN A 18 -24.88 6.01 12.56
CA GLN A 18 -25.58 7.14 11.95
C GLN A 18 -24.69 7.99 11.03
N GLN A 19 -23.34 7.80 11.08
CA GLN A 19 -22.42 8.64 10.34
C GLN A 19 -22.49 8.36 8.84
N LYS A 20 -22.29 9.41 8.02
CA LYS A 20 -22.36 9.34 6.56
C LYS A 20 -20.99 9.25 5.90
N VAL A 21 -19.93 9.57 6.65
CA VAL A 21 -18.53 9.54 6.22
C VAL A 21 -17.62 9.22 7.40
N PHE A 22 -16.57 8.47 7.11
CA PHE A 22 -15.45 8.25 8.03
C PHE A 22 -14.14 8.30 7.28
N TRP A 23 -13.05 8.49 8.01
CA TRP A 23 -11.69 8.46 7.46
C TRP A 23 -10.96 7.21 7.91
N VAL A 24 -10.21 6.65 6.99
CA VAL A 24 -9.31 5.53 7.23
C VAL A 24 -7.88 6.03 7.11
N ALA A 25 -7.10 5.88 8.16
CA ALA A 25 -5.68 6.21 8.17
C ALA A 25 -4.84 4.94 8.37
N THR A 26 -3.81 4.78 7.55
CA THR A 26 -2.81 3.71 7.63
C THR A 26 -1.44 4.26 7.25
N ALA A 27 -0.38 3.57 7.66
CA ALA A 27 0.98 3.91 7.29
C ALA A 27 1.80 2.63 7.07
N PRO A 28 2.81 2.63 6.19
CA PRO A 28 3.74 1.52 6.08
C PRO A 28 4.66 1.46 7.31
N LEU A 29 5.41 0.39 7.46
CA LEU A 29 6.43 0.27 8.52
C LEU A 29 7.65 1.15 8.25
N SER A 30 7.96 1.38 6.97
CA SER A 30 9.08 2.24 6.58
C SER A 30 8.81 3.69 6.97
N ALA A 31 9.74 4.31 7.68
CA ALA A 31 9.70 5.74 8.01
C ALA A 31 9.78 6.66 6.76
N ALA A 32 10.28 6.13 5.63
CA ALA A 32 10.34 6.85 4.35
C ALA A 32 9.06 6.72 3.53
N GLY A 33 8.10 5.89 3.96
CA GLY A 33 6.83 5.71 3.26
C GLY A 33 5.79 6.78 3.64
N HIS A 34 4.69 6.79 2.90
CA HIS A 34 3.68 7.84 3.01
C HIS A 34 2.49 7.40 3.87
N VAL A 35 2.09 8.27 4.79
CA VAL A 35 0.85 8.10 5.54
C VAL A 35 -0.33 8.27 4.58
N ASN A 36 -1.22 7.29 4.57
CA ASN A 36 -2.46 7.33 3.80
C ASN A 36 -3.62 7.77 4.68
N VAL A 37 -4.42 8.71 4.18
CA VAL A 37 -5.71 9.09 4.76
C VAL A 37 -6.75 9.11 3.65
N SER A 38 -7.83 8.34 3.80
CA SER A 38 -8.88 8.20 2.79
C SER A 38 -10.27 8.37 3.40
N PRO A 39 -11.10 9.30 2.88
CA PRO A 39 -12.51 9.36 3.24
C PRO A 39 -13.25 8.16 2.65
N LYS A 40 -14.18 7.62 3.42
CA LYS A 40 -15.12 6.56 3.03
C LYS A 40 -16.52 7.03 3.31
N GLY A 41 -17.39 6.99 2.33
CA GLY A 41 -18.80 7.34 2.44
C GLY A 41 -19.69 6.19 2.00
N GLY A 42 -20.98 6.34 2.24
CA GLY A 42 -21.99 5.33 1.94
C GLY A 42 -22.37 4.50 3.16
N GLU A 43 -23.34 3.64 2.96
CA GLU A 43 -23.91 2.76 4.00
C GLU A 43 -23.25 1.36 3.97
N TYR A 44 -21.95 1.31 3.66
CA TYR A 44 -21.20 0.08 3.39
C TYR A 44 -20.23 -0.24 4.51
N PHE A 45 -20.65 -0.02 5.76
CA PHE A 45 -19.87 -0.33 6.97
C PHE A 45 -20.78 -0.77 8.11
N GLY A 46 -20.20 -1.35 9.14
CA GLY A 46 -20.92 -1.75 10.33
C GLY A 46 -20.02 -2.14 11.49
N LEU A 47 -20.67 -2.50 12.58
CA LEU A 47 -20.06 -3.06 13.77
C LEU A 47 -20.62 -4.46 13.96
N LEU A 48 -19.75 -5.46 14.19
CA LEU A 48 -20.19 -6.82 14.55
C LEU A 48 -20.46 -6.93 16.05
N ASP A 49 -19.65 -6.23 16.81
CA ASP A 49 -19.66 -6.13 18.26
C ASP A 49 -18.98 -4.83 18.71
N ASP A 50 -18.71 -4.67 20.00
CA ASP A 50 -18.04 -3.49 20.57
C ASP A 50 -16.53 -3.42 20.33
N HIS A 51 -15.95 -4.44 19.67
CA HIS A 51 -14.54 -4.53 19.31
C HIS A 51 -14.29 -4.62 17.81
N THR A 52 -15.31 -4.87 16.99
CA THR A 52 -15.10 -5.22 15.58
C THR A 52 -15.87 -4.26 14.66
N PHE A 53 -15.12 -3.45 13.94
CA PHE A 53 -15.62 -2.60 12.85
C PHE A 53 -15.30 -3.24 11.50
N TRP A 54 -16.19 -3.08 10.52
CA TRP A 54 -15.94 -3.53 9.15
C TRP A 54 -16.47 -2.54 8.12
N TYR A 55 -15.88 -2.54 6.91
CA TYR A 55 -16.39 -1.75 5.79
C TYR A 55 -16.03 -2.35 4.44
N HIS A 56 -16.83 -2.03 3.40
CA HIS A 56 -16.49 -2.31 2.01
C HIS A 56 -15.39 -1.35 1.56
N ASP A 57 -14.28 -1.89 1.15
CA ASP A 57 -13.28 -1.11 0.44
C ASP A 57 -13.57 -1.20 -1.07
N LEU A 58 -14.20 -0.14 -1.56
CA LEU A 58 -14.62 -0.03 -2.95
C LEU A 58 -13.43 0.24 -3.86
N THR A 59 -13.51 -0.28 -5.09
CA THR A 59 -12.48 -0.09 -6.11
C THR A 59 -12.28 1.39 -6.42
N GLY A 60 -11.06 1.83 -6.34
CA GLY A 60 -10.58 3.16 -6.69
C GLY A 60 -9.17 3.07 -7.24
N SER A 61 -8.53 4.21 -7.52
CA SER A 61 -7.15 4.27 -8.01
C SER A 61 -6.11 3.93 -6.96
N GLY A 62 -6.38 4.23 -5.68
CA GLY A 62 -5.51 3.96 -4.53
C GLY A 62 -5.75 2.56 -3.95
N ASN A 63 -4.73 1.97 -3.36
CA ASN A 63 -4.82 0.73 -2.59
C ASN A 63 -3.85 0.72 -1.39
N GLU A 64 -3.45 1.89 -0.95
CA GLU A 64 -2.47 2.07 0.12
C GLU A 64 -2.90 1.35 1.40
N THR A 65 -4.19 1.49 1.79
CA THR A 65 -4.75 0.77 2.96
C THR A 65 -4.52 -0.74 2.85
N ILE A 66 -4.87 -1.36 1.70
CA ILE A 66 -4.68 -2.80 1.49
C ILE A 66 -3.20 -3.16 1.63
N SER A 67 -2.31 -2.42 0.97
CA SER A 67 -0.87 -2.68 0.99
C SER A 67 -0.28 -2.56 2.39
N HIS A 68 -0.65 -1.53 3.16
CA HIS A 68 -0.18 -1.34 4.53
C HIS A 68 -0.69 -2.45 5.47
N LEU A 69 -1.94 -2.90 5.30
CA LEU A 69 -2.51 -3.98 6.10
C LEU A 69 -1.92 -5.36 5.75
N LEU A 70 -1.48 -5.55 4.50
CA LEU A 70 -0.85 -6.79 4.04
C LEU A 70 0.67 -6.81 4.27
N GLU A 71 1.28 -5.68 4.63
CA GLU A 71 2.70 -5.61 4.96
C GLU A 71 3.01 -6.44 6.20
N PRO A 72 3.94 -7.41 6.13
CA PRO A 72 4.25 -8.29 7.26
C PRO A 72 4.67 -7.52 8.52
N GLY A 73 4.01 -7.80 9.64
CA GLY A 73 4.25 -7.11 10.91
C GLY A 73 3.53 -5.77 11.08
N ASN A 74 2.75 -5.33 10.08
CA ASN A 74 1.94 -4.12 10.15
C ASN A 74 0.50 -4.44 10.59
N GLY A 75 -0.49 -3.94 9.89
CA GLY A 75 -1.92 -4.09 10.21
C GLY A 75 -2.49 -2.88 10.95
N ARG A 76 -1.68 -1.87 11.29
CA ARG A 76 -2.13 -0.69 12.02
C ARG A 76 -3.11 0.13 11.20
N ILE A 77 -4.25 0.44 11.82
CA ILE A 77 -5.32 1.22 11.18
C ILE A 77 -6.02 2.11 12.20
N THR A 78 -6.40 3.28 11.77
CA THR A 78 -7.28 4.17 12.54
C THR A 78 -8.51 4.50 11.71
N ILE A 79 -9.67 4.33 12.31
CA ILE A 79 -10.94 4.82 11.76
C ILE A 79 -11.33 6.06 12.54
N GLN A 80 -11.65 7.15 11.84
CA GLN A 80 -12.08 8.40 12.48
C GLN A 80 -13.44 8.85 11.97
N PHE A 81 -14.31 9.22 12.88
CA PHE A 81 -15.61 9.84 12.63
C PHE A 81 -15.62 11.26 13.21
N ASN A 82 -16.33 12.15 12.55
CA ASN A 82 -16.52 13.52 12.99
C ASN A 82 -18.03 13.87 12.96
N ALA A 83 -18.52 14.49 14.02
CA ALA A 83 -19.84 15.09 13.98
C ALA A 83 -19.83 16.34 13.08
N PHE A 84 -20.64 16.35 12.05
CA PHE A 84 -20.88 17.52 11.19
C PHE A 84 -22.17 18.25 11.54
N ASP A 85 -23.01 17.65 12.38
CA ASP A 85 -24.25 18.16 12.93
C ASP A 85 -24.34 17.81 14.42
N GLY A 86 -25.27 18.41 15.14
CA GLY A 86 -25.51 18.15 16.56
C GLY A 86 -24.32 18.49 17.47
N PRO A 87 -24.18 17.80 18.61
CA PRO A 87 -23.08 18.04 19.55
C PRO A 87 -21.72 17.69 18.97
N PRO A 88 -20.70 18.58 19.12
CA PRO A 88 -19.38 18.38 18.52
C PRO A 88 -18.69 17.16 19.12
N LYS A 89 -18.29 16.22 18.24
CA LYS A 89 -17.65 14.96 18.63
C LYS A 89 -16.70 14.47 17.56
N ILE A 90 -15.54 13.97 17.99
CA ILE A 90 -14.65 13.17 17.16
C ILE A 90 -14.47 11.81 17.85
N VAL A 91 -14.65 10.72 17.12
CA VAL A 91 -14.40 9.37 17.60
C VAL A 91 -13.27 8.76 16.76
N ARG A 92 -12.32 8.11 17.42
CA ARG A 92 -11.26 7.32 16.78
C ARG A 92 -11.29 5.90 17.30
N LEU A 93 -11.22 4.96 16.36
CA LEU A 93 -11.05 3.54 16.63
C LEU A 93 -9.64 3.16 16.18
N TRP A 94 -8.78 2.75 17.11
CA TRP A 94 -7.46 2.22 16.80
C TRP A 94 -7.50 0.70 16.86
N GLY A 95 -6.95 0.06 15.84
CA GLY A 95 -7.01 -1.38 15.75
C GLY A 95 -6.00 -1.98 14.79
N HIS A 96 -6.17 -3.29 14.56
CA HIS A 96 -5.48 -4.05 13.53
C HIS A 96 -6.45 -4.45 12.43
N GLY A 97 -6.13 -4.08 11.21
CA GLY A 97 -6.95 -4.35 10.04
C GLY A 97 -6.61 -5.69 9.38
N ARG A 98 -7.65 -6.41 8.96
CA ARG A 98 -7.55 -7.62 8.13
C ARG A 98 -8.23 -7.40 6.80
N VAL A 99 -7.62 -7.89 5.71
CA VAL A 99 -8.11 -7.72 4.34
C VAL A 99 -8.75 -9.01 3.87
N LEU A 100 -10.04 -9.00 3.57
CA LEU A 100 -10.75 -10.08 2.89
C LEU A 100 -10.92 -9.72 1.42
N GLU A 101 -10.14 -10.35 0.53
CA GLU A 101 -10.17 -10.05 -0.90
C GLU A 101 -11.38 -10.73 -1.58
N ASN A 102 -12.08 -9.99 -2.42
CA ASN A 102 -13.17 -10.52 -3.25
C ASN A 102 -12.68 -11.72 -4.09
N GLY A 103 -13.46 -12.80 -4.05
CA GLY A 103 -13.14 -14.07 -4.70
C GLY A 103 -12.39 -15.07 -3.82
N THR A 104 -12.14 -14.75 -2.55
CA THR A 104 -11.59 -15.70 -1.57
C THR A 104 -12.68 -16.34 -0.70
N ASN A 105 -12.44 -17.55 -0.20
CA ASN A 105 -13.35 -18.23 0.71
C ASN A 105 -13.62 -17.40 1.98
N ALA A 106 -12.61 -16.71 2.50
CA ALA A 106 -12.75 -15.85 3.68
C ALA A 106 -13.71 -14.69 3.44
N PHE A 107 -13.63 -14.05 2.26
CA PHE A 107 -14.57 -13.00 1.84
C PHE A 107 -15.99 -13.57 1.75
N GLN A 108 -16.18 -14.68 1.02
CA GLN A 108 -17.49 -15.30 0.83
C GLN A 108 -18.12 -15.72 2.18
N SER A 109 -17.34 -16.36 3.04
CA SER A 109 -17.81 -16.78 4.37
C SER A 109 -18.19 -15.60 5.27
N PHE A 110 -17.53 -14.46 5.14
CA PHE A 110 -17.91 -13.25 5.88
C PHE A 110 -19.24 -12.68 5.37
N VAL A 111 -19.38 -12.58 4.06
CA VAL A 111 -20.59 -12.08 3.39
C VAL A 111 -21.81 -12.91 3.79
N GLU A 112 -21.71 -14.24 3.70
CA GLU A 112 -22.80 -15.15 4.03
C GLU A 112 -23.17 -15.11 5.51
N ARG A 113 -22.19 -15.19 6.41
CA ARG A 113 -22.45 -15.20 7.86
C ARG A 113 -23.07 -13.92 8.39
N ASN A 114 -22.72 -12.78 7.80
CA ASN A 114 -23.17 -11.47 8.26
C ASN A 114 -24.25 -10.86 7.36
N ASN A 115 -24.76 -11.61 6.38
CA ASN A 115 -25.77 -11.18 5.40
C ASN A 115 -25.42 -9.83 4.75
N VAL A 116 -24.14 -9.67 4.35
CA VAL A 116 -23.63 -8.41 3.79
C VAL A 116 -24.02 -8.31 2.32
N GLN A 117 -24.68 -7.26 1.92
CA GLN A 117 -25.03 -7.01 0.52
C GLN A 117 -23.83 -6.46 -0.26
N ILE A 118 -23.31 -7.24 -1.19
CA ILE A 118 -22.19 -6.83 -2.05
C ILE A 118 -22.68 -5.96 -3.21
N ILE A 119 -21.96 -4.87 -3.46
CA ILE A 119 -22.20 -3.96 -4.57
C ILE A 119 -21.09 -4.08 -5.62
N PRO A 120 -21.37 -3.77 -6.91
CA PRO A 120 -20.37 -3.74 -7.96
C PRO A 120 -19.17 -2.86 -7.57
N GLY A 121 -17.96 -3.36 -7.82
CA GLY A 121 -16.73 -2.65 -7.45
C GLY A 121 -16.22 -2.92 -6.02
N THR A 122 -16.90 -3.71 -5.19
CA THR A 122 -16.33 -4.16 -3.91
C THR A 122 -15.12 -5.06 -4.18
N ARG A 123 -13.92 -4.57 -3.87
CA ARG A 123 -12.66 -5.32 -4.06
C ARG A 123 -12.25 -6.08 -2.81
N THR A 124 -12.50 -5.52 -1.63
CA THR A 124 -12.22 -6.16 -0.35
C THR A 124 -13.26 -5.76 0.69
N ILE A 125 -13.35 -6.54 1.74
CA ILE A 125 -13.90 -6.11 3.02
C ILE A 125 -12.72 -5.97 3.97
N ILE A 126 -12.62 -4.83 4.64
CA ILE A 126 -11.65 -4.59 5.70
C ILE A 126 -12.35 -4.81 7.03
N ILE A 127 -11.77 -5.66 7.87
CA ILE A 127 -12.22 -5.89 9.25
C ILE A 127 -11.17 -5.27 10.16
N VAL A 128 -11.60 -4.53 11.16
CA VAL A 128 -10.73 -3.87 12.14
C VAL A 128 -11.03 -4.44 13.53
N ASP A 129 -10.05 -5.13 14.07
CA ASP A 129 -10.06 -5.61 15.45
C ASP A 129 -9.58 -4.45 16.33
N ILE A 130 -10.50 -3.83 17.06
CA ILE A 130 -10.29 -2.60 17.82
C ILE A 130 -9.68 -2.95 19.18
N HIS A 131 -8.63 -2.22 19.57
CA HIS A 131 -8.01 -2.35 20.88
C HIS A 131 -8.08 -1.06 21.70
N GLN A 132 -8.46 0.07 21.09
CA GLN A 132 -8.60 1.35 21.77
C GLN A 132 -9.62 2.23 21.05
N VAL A 133 -10.47 2.89 21.83
CA VAL A 133 -11.44 3.89 21.36
C VAL A 133 -11.14 5.22 22.04
N GLY A 134 -11.15 6.30 21.29
CA GLY A 134 -11.01 7.65 21.82
C GLY A 134 -12.18 8.54 21.38
N SER A 135 -12.77 9.24 22.32
CA SER A 135 -13.75 10.29 22.04
C SER A 135 -13.21 11.64 22.50
N SER A 136 -13.31 12.65 21.66
CA SER A 136 -12.88 14.01 21.96
C SER A 136 -13.88 15.05 21.47
N CYS A 137 -13.80 16.26 22.00
CA CYS A 137 -14.61 17.38 21.50
C CYS A 137 -14.17 17.75 20.07
N GLY A 138 -15.13 17.96 19.20
CA GLY A 138 -14.93 18.37 17.81
C GLY A 138 -15.15 19.87 17.59
N PHE A 139 -14.79 20.74 18.54
CA PHE A 139 -15.13 22.17 18.52
C PHE A 139 -14.67 22.93 17.29
N SER A 140 -13.61 22.47 16.63
CA SER A 140 -13.11 23.07 15.38
C SER A 140 -13.64 22.38 14.12
N VAL A 141 -14.45 21.32 14.25
CA VAL A 141 -15.11 20.68 13.10
C VAL A 141 -16.27 21.56 12.66
N PRO A 142 -16.30 22.04 11.41
CA PRO A 142 -17.38 22.88 10.93
C PRO A 142 -18.67 22.08 10.74
N TYR A 143 -19.80 22.77 10.72
CA TYR A 143 -21.10 22.19 10.35
C TYR A 143 -21.17 21.97 8.84
N TYR A 144 -21.73 20.81 8.44
CA TYR A 144 -22.09 20.49 7.08
C TYR A 144 -23.44 19.81 7.01
N ASP A 145 -24.27 20.24 6.07
CA ASP A 145 -25.54 19.57 5.78
C ASP A 145 -25.28 18.39 4.82
N PHE A 146 -25.72 17.20 5.24
CA PHE A 146 -25.70 16.04 4.36
C PHE A 146 -26.80 16.18 3.31
N LYS A 147 -26.39 16.26 2.04
CA LYS A 147 -27.34 16.34 0.92
C LYS A 147 -27.69 14.95 0.38
N ASP A 148 -26.68 14.17 0.02
CA ASP A 148 -26.83 12.84 -0.58
C ASP A 148 -25.48 12.14 -0.76
N PHE A 149 -25.50 10.82 -1.02
CA PHE A 149 -24.34 10.07 -1.49
C PHE A 149 -24.14 10.24 -2.99
N ARG A 150 -22.87 10.26 -3.42
CA ARG A 150 -22.54 10.33 -4.85
C ARG A 150 -22.65 8.96 -5.49
N PRO A 151 -23.53 8.72 -6.47
CA PRO A 151 -23.69 7.41 -7.11
C PRO A 151 -22.63 7.11 -8.18
N ILE A 152 -21.75 8.07 -8.49
CA ILE A 152 -20.82 8.01 -9.64
C ILE A 152 -19.95 6.76 -9.61
N LEU A 153 -19.38 6.41 -8.46
CA LEU A 153 -18.50 5.26 -8.31
C LEU A 153 -19.25 3.94 -8.56
N ASN A 154 -20.41 3.79 -7.93
CA ASN A 154 -21.24 2.59 -8.03
C ASN A 154 -21.74 2.40 -9.48
N ASN A 155 -22.24 3.47 -10.12
CA ASN A 155 -22.68 3.46 -11.50
C ASN A 155 -21.55 3.12 -12.48
N HIS A 156 -20.34 3.65 -12.23
CA HIS A 156 -19.17 3.35 -13.05
C HIS A 156 -18.86 1.85 -13.04
N PHE A 157 -18.75 1.24 -11.84
CA PHE A 157 -18.40 -0.18 -11.74
C PHE A 157 -19.55 -1.11 -12.12
N ALA A 158 -20.80 -0.74 -11.90
CA ALA A 158 -21.95 -1.48 -12.43
C ALA A 158 -21.94 -1.50 -13.97
N SER A 159 -21.69 -0.34 -14.60
CA SER A 159 -21.58 -0.26 -16.07
C SER A 159 -20.38 -1.03 -16.60
N LYS A 160 -19.24 -1.01 -15.90
CA LYS A 160 -18.04 -1.77 -16.26
C LYS A 160 -18.29 -3.26 -16.18
N GLN A 161 -18.93 -3.74 -15.13
CA GLN A 161 -19.31 -5.14 -14.98
C GLN A 161 -20.25 -5.58 -16.08
N LYS A 162 -21.30 -4.80 -16.40
CA LYS A 162 -22.22 -5.09 -17.47
C LYS A 162 -21.51 -5.25 -18.83
N ARG A 163 -20.60 -4.32 -19.18
CA ARG A 163 -19.81 -4.41 -20.43
C ARG A 163 -18.93 -5.65 -20.48
N PHE A 164 -18.38 -6.07 -19.34
CA PHE A 164 -17.61 -7.32 -19.24
C PHE A 164 -18.49 -8.54 -19.49
N GLU A 165 -19.70 -8.59 -18.91
CA GLU A 165 -20.70 -9.64 -19.13
C GLU A 165 -21.18 -9.70 -20.59
N GLU A 166 -21.19 -8.57 -21.28
CA GLU A 166 -21.46 -8.44 -22.73
C GLU A 166 -20.27 -8.89 -23.60
N GLY A 167 -19.18 -9.41 -23.02
CA GLY A 167 -18.05 -9.98 -23.74
C GLY A 167 -16.86 -9.03 -23.97
N LYS A 168 -16.86 -7.81 -23.40
CA LYS A 168 -15.73 -6.87 -23.50
C LYS A 168 -14.67 -7.23 -22.45
N SER A 169 -13.73 -8.09 -22.82
CA SER A 169 -12.71 -8.63 -21.89
C SER A 169 -11.80 -7.56 -21.26
N GLU A 170 -11.57 -6.44 -21.96
CA GLU A 170 -10.80 -5.29 -21.46
C GLU A 170 -11.47 -4.58 -20.29
N GLU A 171 -12.78 -4.78 -20.10
CA GLU A 171 -13.57 -4.22 -19.02
C GLU A 171 -13.51 -5.07 -17.74
N SER A 172 -12.75 -6.17 -17.70
CA SER A 172 -12.67 -7.02 -16.53
C SER A 172 -12.15 -6.26 -15.31
N MET A 173 -12.69 -6.59 -14.13
CA MET A 173 -12.20 -6.04 -12.86
C MET A 173 -10.76 -6.47 -12.59
N ASP A 174 -10.38 -7.67 -13.01
CA ASP A 174 -9.03 -8.19 -12.85
C ASP A 174 -7.99 -7.32 -13.56
N ARG A 175 -8.28 -6.88 -14.80
CA ARG A 175 -7.40 -5.94 -15.52
C ARG A 175 -7.33 -4.58 -14.83
N TYR A 176 -8.46 -4.08 -14.34
CA TYR A 176 -8.47 -2.81 -13.58
C TYR A 176 -7.61 -2.92 -12.32
N TRP A 177 -7.78 -3.99 -11.54
CA TRP A 177 -7.00 -4.21 -10.32
C TRP A 177 -5.52 -4.46 -10.61
N ALA A 178 -5.19 -5.18 -11.70
CA ALA A 178 -3.81 -5.33 -12.16
C ALA A 178 -3.16 -3.98 -12.47
N TYR A 179 -3.88 -3.11 -13.16
CA TYR A 179 -3.37 -1.79 -13.55
C TYR A 179 -3.30 -0.82 -12.37
N LYS A 180 -4.37 -0.72 -11.56
CA LYS A 180 -4.51 0.33 -10.53
C LYS A 180 -4.18 -0.13 -9.10
N ASN A 181 -4.38 -1.40 -8.76
CA ASN A 181 -4.39 -1.86 -7.37
C ASN A 181 -3.37 -2.96 -7.05
N ALA A 182 -2.48 -3.29 -7.98
CA ALA A 182 -1.42 -4.27 -7.75
C ALA A 182 -0.33 -3.76 -6.78
N TRP A 183 -0.06 -2.44 -6.78
CA TRP A 183 1.00 -1.85 -5.98
C TRP A 183 0.57 -0.53 -5.33
N SER A 184 1.06 -0.25 -4.12
CA SER A 184 0.92 1.06 -3.47
C SER A 184 1.83 2.10 -4.12
N MET A 185 1.67 3.38 -3.75
CA MET A 185 2.59 4.43 -4.21
C MET A 185 4.02 4.23 -3.70
N ASP A 186 4.20 3.59 -2.56
CA ASP A 186 5.51 3.26 -1.96
C ASP A 186 6.09 1.94 -2.47
N GLY A 187 5.45 1.29 -3.47
CA GLY A 187 5.93 0.05 -4.05
C GLY A 187 5.64 -1.20 -3.21
N LEU A 188 4.77 -1.12 -2.21
CA LEU A 188 4.32 -2.30 -1.47
C LEU A 188 3.30 -3.10 -2.29
N PRO A 189 3.34 -4.44 -2.24
CA PRO A 189 2.32 -5.28 -2.86
C PRO A 189 0.92 -4.94 -2.35
N GLY A 190 -0.04 -4.82 -3.26
CA GLY A 190 -1.43 -4.54 -2.94
C GLY A 190 -2.33 -5.75 -3.12
N LEU A 191 -3.41 -5.57 -3.86
CA LEU A 191 -4.41 -6.61 -4.08
C LEU A 191 -3.80 -7.84 -4.75
N ARG A 192 -3.81 -9.00 -4.09
CA ARG A 192 -3.20 -10.25 -4.57
C ARG A 192 -3.79 -10.70 -5.90
N ARG A 193 -5.13 -10.58 -6.02
CA ARG A 193 -5.85 -10.85 -7.27
C ARG A 193 -5.37 -9.94 -8.41
N GLY A 194 -5.11 -8.66 -8.14
CA GLY A 194 -4.55 -7.72 -9.09
C GLY A 194 -3.12 -8.08 -9.51
N LEU A 195 -2.26 -8.49 -8.56
CA LEU A 195 -0.90 -8.98 -8.84
C LEU A 195 -0.91 -10.24 -9.71
N ALA A 196 -1.79 -11.20 -9.41
CA ALA A 196 -1.93 -12.44 -10.18
C ALA A 196 -2.44 -12.16 -11.61
N ALA A 197 -3.44 -11.30 -11.75
CA ALA A 197 -3.98 -10.89 -13.05
C ALA A 197 -2.94 -10.13 -13.88
N GLY A 198 -2.16 -9.26 -13.26
CA GLY A 198 -1.08 -8.53 -13.94
C GLY A 198 -0.04 -9.45 -14.57
N LYS A 199 0.35 -10.53 -13.87
CA LYS A 199 1.24 -11.56 -14.40
C LYS A 199 0.60 -12.37 -15.52
N ARG A 200 -0.64 -12.83 -15.32
CA ARG A 200 -1.40 -13.64 -16.29
C ARG A 200 -1.65 -12.91 -17.61
N GLU A 201 -2.07 -11.66 -17.52
CA GLU A 201 -2.53 -10.85 -18.67
C GLU A 201 -1.47 -9.84 -19.16
N LYS A 202 -0.26 -9.88 -18.57
CA LYS A 202 0.86 -8.96 -18.88
C LYS A 202 0.47 -7.48 -18.81
N VAL A 203 -0.33 -7.12 -17.79
CA VAL A 203 -0.75 -5.74 -17.54
C VAL A 203 0.31 -5.04 -16.70
N ALA A 204 0.93 -4.02 -17.25
CA ALA A 204 1.85 -3.17 -16.50
C ALA A 204 1.06 -2.28 -15.50
N PRO A 205 1.44 -2.24 -14.21
CA PRO A 205 0.79 -1.39 -13.23
C PRO A 205 1.06 0.09 -13.50
N ILE A 206 0.10 0.93 -13.14
CA ILE A 206 0.29 2.39 -13.21
C ILE A 206 1.37 2.84 -12.23
N GLN A 207 2.23 3.72 -12.67
CA GLN A 207 3.16 4.41 -11.78
C GLN A 207 2.41 5.47 -10.97
N LYS A 208 2.37 5.31 -9.64
CA LYS A 208 1.63 6.21 -8.72
C LYS A 208 2.47 7.32 -8.14
N MET A 209 3.78 7.23 -8.24
CA MET A 209 4.71 8.23 -7.74
C MET A 209 5.70 8.60 -8.85
N VAL A 210 6.03 9.87 -8.95
CA VAL A 210 6.95 10.42 -9.94
C VAL A 210 8.08 11.18 -9.23
N GLY A 211 9.20 11.37 -9.93
CA GLY A 211 10.35 12.08 -9.39
C GLY A 211 11.41 11.17 -8.76
N PRO A 212 12.46 11.77 -8.13
CA PRO A 212 13.64 11.03 -7.66
C PRO A 212 13.35 10.00 -6.57
N LEU A 213 12.29 10.21 -5.78
CA LEU A 213 11.90 9.32 -4.68
C LEU A 213 10.95 8.20 -5.11
N ALA A 214 10.56 8.15 -6.40
CA ALA A 214 9.65 7.13 -6.89
C ALA A 214 10.29 5.73 -6.79
N PRO A 215 9.56 4.73 -6.21
CA PRO A 215 10.06 3.37 -6.10
C PRO A 215 10.40 2.78 -7.47
N THR A 216 11.54 2.11 -7.56
CA THR A 216 11.94 1.38 -8.77
C THR A 216 11.16 0.08 -8.98
N ALA A 217 10.43 -0.40 -7.97
CA ALA A 217 9.64 -1.63 -7.99
C ALA A 217 8.55 -1.67 -9.08
N TYR A 218 8.10 -0.51 -9.59
CA TYR A 218 7.17 -0.43 -10.73
C TYR A 218 7.80 -0.82 -12.07
N ARG A 219 9.13 -0.89 -12.14
CA ARG A 219 9.84 -1.31 -13.34
C ARG A 219 9.79 -2.84 -13.45
N ASN A 220 8.77 -3.34 -14.11
CA ASN A 220 8.71 -4.66 -14.74
C ASN A 220 8.70 -5.93 -13.88
N GLY A 221 8.35 -5.92 -12.61
CA GLY A 221 8.30 -7.17 -11.83
C GLY A 221 9.63 -7.98 -11.85
N GLN A 222 10.70 -7.41 -12.36
CA GLN A 222 12.04 -7.94 -12.45
C GLN A 222 12.87 -7.37 -11.28
N GLY A 223 12.60 -7.84 -10.08
CA GLY A 223 13.70 -8.00 -9.16
C GLY A 223 14.74 -8.88 -9.85
N PHE A 224 16.02 -8.57 -9.75
CA PHE A 224 17.07 -9.45 -10.25
C PHE A 224 16.77 -10.87 -9.77
N SER A 225 16.67 -11.82 -10.69
CA SER A 225 16.57 -13.23 -10.30
C SER A 225 17.79 -13.59 -9.45
N VAL A 226 17.65 -14.57 -8.57
CA VAL A 226 18.80 -15.05 -7.77
C VAL A 226 20.00 -15.32 -8.68
N GLY A 227 19.76 -15.87 -9.88
CA GLY A 227 20.80 -16.09 -10.89
C GLY A 227 21.46 -14.79 -11.38
N GLN A 228 20.70 -13.73 -11.61
CA GLN A 228 21.26 -12.42 -12.00
C GLN A 228 22.08 -11.77 -10.88
N VAL A 229 21.62 -11.89 -9.62
CA VAL A 229 22.40 -11.41 -8.46
C VAL A 229 23.71 -12.17 -8.34
N VAL A 230 23.69 -13.49 -8.51
CA VAL A 230 24.91 -14.34 -8.49
C VAL A 230 25.86 -13.97 -9.64
N ILE A 231 25.32 -13.76 -10.84
CA ILE A 231 26.15 -13.33 -12.01
C ILE A 231 26.81 -11.97 -11.75
N ILE A 232 26.05 -10.98 -11.25
CA ILE A 232 26.59 -9.66 -10.94
C ILE A 232 27.65 -9.75 -9.84
N ALA A 233 27.45 -10.57 -8.80
CA ALA A 233 28.41 -10.77 -7.74
C ALA A 233 29.69 -11.43 -8.27
N LEU A 234 29.59 -12.44 -9.13
CA LEU A 234 30.76 -13.10 -9.77
C LEU A 234 31.51 -12.14 -10.69
N LEU A 235 30.81 -11.37 -11.52
CA LEU A 235 31.44 -10.36 -12.38
C LEU A 235 32.16 -9.28 -11.58
N SER A 236 31.58 -8.83 -10.46
CA SER A 236 32.21 -7.87 -9.56
C SER A 236 33.44 -8.43 -8.88
N LEU A 237 33.41 -9.72 -8.50
CA LEU A 237 34.58 -10.43 -7.93
C LEU A 237 35.71 -10.55 -8.94
N VAL A 238 35.42 -10.99 -10.18
CA VAL A 238 36.41 -11.10 -11.27
C VAL A 238 37.00 -9.73 -11.60
N ALA A 239 36.17 -8.68 -11.71
CA ALA A 239 36.66 -7.33 -11.93
C ALA A 239 37.56 -6.84 -10.78
N GLY A 240 37.21 -7.14 -9.54
CA GLY A 240 38.05 -6.82 -8.37
C GLY A 240 39.41 -7.53 -8.39
N ILE A 241 39.43 -8.81 -8.77
CA ILE A 241 40.70 -9.59 -8.92
C ILE A 241 41.56 -8.99 -10.04
N LEU A 242 40.96 -8.68 -11.20
CA LEU A 242 41.69 -8.08 -12.33
C LEU A 242 42.25 -6.70 -11.95
N ILE A 243 41.48 -5.85 -11.26
CA ILE A 243 41.98 -4.55 -10.80
C ILE A 243 43.11 -4.73 -9.79
N ALA A 244 43.03 -5.71 -8.88
CA ALA A 244 44.09 -5.98 -7.89
C ALA A 244 45.38 -6.49 -8.54
N THR A 245 45.28 -7.39 -9.53
CA THR A 245 46.46 -7.89 -10.29
C THR A 245 47.10 -6.79 -11.13
N TYR A 246 46.30 -6.00 -11.85
CA TYR A 246 46.83 -4.86 -12.63
C TYR A 246 47.48 -3.80 -11.72
N ALA A 247 46.91 -3.53 -10.54
CA ALA A 247 47.48 -2.59 -9.59
C ALA A 247 48.82 -3.10 -8.98
N SER A 248 49.01 -4.43 -8.83
CA SER A 248 50.27 -5.01 -8.40
C SER A 248 51.34 -4.89 -9.47
N ASP A 249 50.99 -5.20 -10.71
CA ASP A 249 51.92 -5.09 -11.86
C ASP A 249 52.37 -3.63 -12.09
N PHE A 250 51.46 -2.69 -11.92
CA PHE A 250 51.78 -1.25 -12.02
C PHE A 250 52.74 -0.77 -10.90
N ARG A 251 52.55 -1.29 -9.68
CA ARG A 251 53.46 -1.00 -8.56
C ARG A 251 54.83 -1.58 -8.75
N GLU A 252 54.92 -2.80 -9.29
CA GLU A 252 56.19 -3.47 -9.58
C GLU A 252 56.92 -2.78 -10.72
N ALA A 253 56.25 -2.40 -11.80
CA ALA A 253 56.80 -1.59 -12.88
C ALA A 253 57.29 -0.21 -12.41
N ALA A 254 56.52 0.47 -11.54
CA ALA A 254 56.91 1.77 -10.98
C ALA A 254 58.12 1.66 -10.05
N SER A 255 58.24 0.58 -9.25
CA SER A 255 59.40 0.35 -8.38
C SER A 255 60.66 0.03 -9.16
N ASN A 256 60.53 -0.73 -10.26
CA ASN A 256 61.66 -1.05 -11.18
C ASN A 256 62.13 0.19 -11.93
N TRP A 257 61.24 1.13 -12.25
CA TRP A 257 61.61 2.42 -12.88
C TRP A 257 62.36 3.35 -11.92
N GLN A 258 61.98 3.38 -10.64
CA GLN A 258 62.70 4.14 -9.60
C GLN A 258 64.08 3.54 -9.25
N SER A 259 64.24 2.20 -9.30
CA SER A 259 65.53 1.56 -9.02
C SER A 259 66.48 1.59 -10.20
N GLY A 260 65.98 1.62 -11.46
CA GLY A 260 66.81 1.69 -12.68
C GLY A 260 67.35 3.07 -13.02
N GLY A 261 66.70 4.14 -12.51
CA GLY A 261 67.07 5.54 -12.81
C GLY A 261 68.20 6.15 -12.01
N LEU A 262 68.69 5.45 -10.97
CA LEU A 262 69.72 5.99 -10.06
C LEU A 262 71.21 5.55 -10.43
N HIS A 263 71.38 4.67 -11.39
CA HIS A 263 72.71 4.19 -11.74
C HIS A 263 73.35 4.85 -12.98
N SER A 264 72.72 5.84 -13.61
CA SER A 264 73.24 6.41 -14.88
C SER A 264 73.82 7.83 -14.74
N PHE A 265 73.97 8.39 -13.54
CA PHE A 265 74.48 9.76 -13.39
C PHE A 265 75.67 9.94 -12.44
N MET A 266 76.49 8.93 -12.23
CA MET A 266 77.79 9.10 -11.55
C MET A 266 78.92 8.42 -12.31
N SER A 267 79.47 9.09 -13.28
CA SER A 267 80.85 8.86 -13.75
C SER A 267 81.53 10.23 -13.86
N PRO A 268 82.50 10.53 -13.04
CA PRO A 268 83.32 11.76 -13.21
C PRO A 268 84.29 11.58 -14.37
N GLY A 269 84.13 12.39 -15.43
CA GLY A 269 85.14 12.54 -16.50
C GLY A 269 86.39 13.25 -15.97
N LYS A 270 87.56 12.73 -16.29
CA LYS A 270 88.84 13.40 -16.17
C LYS A 270 88.94 14.50 -17.24
#